data_63bf13048d16c9b69044e3c94797ada9
#
_entry.id   63bf13048d16c9b69044e3c94797ada9
#
_cell.length_a   1.000
_cell.length_b   1.000
_cell.length_c   1.000
_cell.angle_alpha   90.00
_cell.angle_beta   90.00
_cell.angle_gamma   90.00
#
_symmetry.space_group_name_H-M   'P 1'
#
loop_
_entity.id
_entity.type
_entity.pdbx_description
1 polymer ?
#
loop_
_entity_poly.entity_id
_entity_poly.type
_entity_poly.pdbx_seq_one_letter_code
_entity_poly.pdbx_strand_id
1 'polypeptide(L)'
;VDTLVVEQAVLQLRFSFSEGERRKVKKPRLRSGGDTEMTMRARVLCGQLGLSALAEKVTVQWNSRMRSTAGRATWPDALVEVNPALQEISEIETERTLLHELAHLVAYERAGNRRIQPHGPEWRRACCDLGIPGERVGHSLPLPARAMRRKWRYFCPGCWAVV
;
A
#
# COMPACT_ATOMS: atom_id res chain seq x y z
N VAL A 1 -30.46 51.67 16.23
CA VAL A 1 -30.97 51.23 14.94
C VAL A 1 -30.53 49.78 14.75
N ASP A 2 -31.38 48.94 15.18
CA ASP A 2 -31.76 47.57 14.83
C ASP A 2 -30.70 46.47 14.73
N THR A 3 -30.32 45.99 15.90
CA THR A 3 -29.59 44.73 16.08
C THR A 3 -30.53 43.49 16.02
N LEU A 4 -31.84 43.70 15.82
CA LEU A 4 -32.88 42.65 15.87
C LEU A 4 -33.20 42.00 14.50
N VAL A 5 -32.63 42.48 13.41
CA VAL A 5 -32.95 41.97 12.07
C VAL A 5 -31.94 40.91 11.61
N VAL A 6 -30.77 40.79 12.26
CA VAL A 6 -29.73 39.83 11.85
C VAL A 6 -29.93 38.46 12.50
N GLU A 7 -30.66 38.37 13.60
CA GLU A 7 -30.85 37.10 14.33
C GLU A 7 -31.95 36.19 13.75
N GLN A 8 -32.82 36.69 12.89
CA GLN A 8 -33.90 35.87 12.30
C GLN A 8 -33.56 35.22 10.97
N ALA A 9 -32.44 35.57 10.35
CA ALA A 9 -32.02 34.98 9.06
C ALA A 9 -31.20 33.68 9.18
N VAL A 10 -30.74 33.32 10.39
CA VAL A 10 -29.89 32.15 10.62
C VAL A 10 -30.69 30.88 10.98
N LEU A 11 -32.00 30.99 11.22
CA LEU A 11 -32.80 29.89 11.76
C LEU A 11 -33.65 29.13 10.70
N GLN A 12 -33.43 29.33 9.41
CA GLN A 12 -34.24 28.67 8.37
C GLN A 12 -33.46 27.81 7.35
N LEU A 13 -32.22 27.46 7.62
CA LEU A 13 -31.59 26.34 6.91
C LEU A 13 -31.92 25.01 7.60
N ARG A 14 -33.21 24.67 7.61
CA ARG A 14 -33.62 23.28 7.81
C ARG A 14 -33.16 22.51 6.59
N PHE A 15 -32.02 21.82 6.70
CA PHE A 15 -31.67 20.75 5.81
C PHE A 15 -32.73 19.66 5.93
N SER A 16 -33.72 19.69 5.04
CA SER A 16 -34.55 18.52 4.79
C SER A 16 -33.70 17.47 4.11
N PHE A 17 -33.13 16.55 4.88
CA PHE A 17 -32.66 15.29 4.36
C PHE A 17 -33.89 14.53 3.85
N SER A 18 -34.22 14.70 2.57
CA SER A 18 -35.05 13.73 1.90
C SER A 18 -34.30 12.41 1.91
N GLU A 19 -34.93 11.36 2.41
CA GLU A 19 -34.51 9.97 2.19
C GLU A 19 -34.63 9.64 0.69
N GLY A 20 -33.77 10.25 -0.12
CA GLY A 20 -33.65 10.00 -1.53
C GLY A 20 -32.60 8.92 -1.74
N GLU A 21 -33.07 7.75 -2.17
CA GLU A 21 -32.33 6.70 -2.91
C GLU A 21 -30.80 6.74 -2.71
N ARG A 22 -30.29 5.84 -1.88
CA ARG A 22 -28.89 5.48 -1.87
C ARG A 22 -28.55 4.92 -3.26
N ARG A 23 -28.28 5.79 -4.24
CA ARG A 23 -27.61 5.41 -5.46
C ARG A 23 -26.37 4.65 -5.03
N LYS A 24 -26.34 3.35 -5.32
CA LYS A 24 -25.14 2.54 -5.18
C LYS A 24 -24.10 3.18 -6.09
N VAL A 25 -23.26 4.07 -5.51
CA VAL A 25 -22.10 4.60 -6.20
C VAL A 25 -21.28 3.36 -6.55
N LYS A 26 -21.20 3.06 -7.85
CA LYS A 26 -20.33 1.98 -8.33
C LYS A 26 -18.94 2.31 -7.84
N LYS A 27 -18.39 1.47 -6.94
CA LYS A 27 -16.99 1.63 -6.52
C LYS A 27 -16.13 1.73 -7.76
N PRO A 28 -15.22 2.72 -7.82
CA PRO A 28 -14.33 2.86 -8.96
C PRO A 28 -13.63 1.51 -9.20
N ARG A 29 -13.48 1.15 -10.46
CA ARG A 29 -12.82 -0.10 -10.83
C ARG A 29 -11.33 0.09 -10.56
N LEU A 30 -10.82 -0.55 -9.53
CA LEU A 30 -9.40 -0.48 -9.17
C LEU A 30 -8.54 -0.92 -10.36
N ARG A 31 -7.42 -0.22 -10.57
CA ARG A 31 -6.48 -0.56 -11.65
C ARG A 31 -5.97 -1.99 -11.47
N SER A 32 -5.69 -2.66 -12.58
CA SER A 32 -5.03 -3.96 -12.61
C SER A 32 -4.14 -4.04 -13.83
N GLY A 33 -3.02 -4.76 -13.73
CA GLY A 33 -2.03 -4.90 -14.80
C GLY A 33 -0.84 -3.96 -14.67
N GLY A 34 0.02 -3.95 -15.69
CA GLY A 34 1.26 -3.17 -15.71
C GLY A 34 1.02 -1.67 -15.61
N ASP A 35 1.90 -0.99 -14.89
CA ASP A 35 1.96 0.46 -14.80
C ASP A 35 3.26 0.96 -15.44
N THR A 36 3.13 1.64 -16.57
CA THR A 36 4.29 2.11 -17.34
C THR A 36 5.05 3.22 -16.62
N GLU A 37 4.33 4.15 -15.97
CA GLU A 37 4.93 5.29 -15.28
C GLU A 37 5.74 4.83 -14.07
N MET A 38 5.14 4.00 -13.21
CA MET A 38 5.84 3.44 -12.05
C MET A 38 7.00 2.53 -12.47
N THR A 39 6.86 1.77 -13.57
CA THR A 39 7.94 0.96 -14.13
C THR A 39 9.10 1.82 -14.59
N MET A 40 8.84 2.90 -15.34
CA MET A 40 9.88 3.82 -15.80
C MET A 40 10.60 4.47 -14.61
N ARG A 41 9.85 4.90 -13.59
CA ARG A 41 10.42 5.46 -12.37
C ARG A 41 11.34 4.46 -11.65
N ALA A 42 10.90 3.22 -11.46
CA ALA A 42 11.71 2.16 -10.86
C ALA A 42 13.00 1.91 -11.65
N ARG A 43 12.92 1.89 -12.98
CA ARG A 43 14.07 1.71 -13.87
C ARG A 43 15.08 2.84 -13.74
N VAL A 44 14.61 4.09 -13.72
CA VAL A 44 15.48 5.26 -13.54
C VAL A 44 16.21 5.18 -12.20
N LEU A 45 15.51 4.87 -11.11
CA LEU A 45 16.11 4.74 -9.79
C LEU A 45 17.15 3.61 -9.74
N CYS A 46 16.86 2.44 -10.31
CA CYS A 46 17.82 1.35 -10.40
C CYS A 46 19.06 1.75 -11.22
N GLY A 47 18.88 2.47 -12.34
CA GLY A 47 19.97 2.98 -13.14
C GLY A 47 20.87 3.98 -12.40
N GLN A 48 20.28 4.91 -11.62
CA GLN A 48 21.01 5.83 -10.76
C GLN A 48 21.84 5.15 -9.68
N LEU A 49 21.39 3.97 -9.22
CA LEU A 49 22.11 3.14 -8.26
C LEU A 49 23.18 2.23 -8.93
N GLY A 50 23.38 2.32 -10.24
CA GLY A 50 24.33 1.50 -11.00
C GLY A 50 23.89 0.05 -11.20
N LEU A 51 22.61 -0.25 -11.00
CA LEU A 51 22.04 -1.60 -11.12
C LEU A 51 21.38 -1.80 -12.50
N SER A 52 22.18 -1.73 -13.57
CA SER A 52 21.70 -1.80 -14.97
C SER A 52 20.89 -3.07 -15.27
N ALA A 53 21.35 -4.23 -14.79
CA ALA A 53 20.66 -5.49 -15.00
C ALA A 53 19.25 -5.49 -14.34
N LEU A 54 19.11 -4.92 -13.16
CA LEU A 54 17.81 -4.75 -12.49
C LEU A 54 16.97 -3.70 -13.22
N ALA A 55 17.56 -2.58 -13.65
CA ALA A 55 16.88 -1.52 -14.38
C ALA A 55 16.23 -2.01 -15.68
N GLU A 56 16.85 -2.94 -16.39
CA GLU A 56 16.29 -3.53 -17.61
C GLU A 56 15.11 -4.46 -17.33
N LYS A 57 15.15 -5.20 -16.22
CA LYS A 57 14.17 -6.26 -15.88
C LYS A 57 12.99 -5.76 -15.08
N VAL A 58 13.20 -4.77 -14.21
CA VAL A 58 12.17 -4.36 -13.24
C VAL A 58 10.87 -3.94 -13.93
N THR A 59 9.78 -4.48 -13.41
CA THR A 59 8.43 -4.16 -13.85
C THR A 59 7.54 -3.89 -12.63
N VAL A 60 6.59 -2.99 -12.78
CA VAL A 60 5.63 -2.63 -11.72
C VAL A 60 4.22 -2.86 -12.23
N GLN A 61 3.38 -3.47 -11.42
CA GLN A 61 1.98 -3.71 -11.76
C GLN A 61 1.04 -3.52 -10.58
N TRP A 62 -0.20 -3.19 -10.88
CA TRP A 62 -1.29 -3.18 -9.93
C TRP A 62 -1.87 -4.59 -9.76
N ASN A 63 -1.98 -5.06 -8.51
CA ASN A 63 -2.60 -6.35 -8.22
C ASN A 63 -3.90 -6.19 -7.43
N SER A 64 -5.03 -6.22 -8.12
CA SER A 64 -6.38 -6.08 -7.53
C SER A 64 -6.79 -7.26 -6.63
N ARG A 65 -6.00 -8.34 -6.57
CA ARG A 65 -6.21 -9.46 -5.64
C ARG A 65 -5.65 -9.18 -4.25
N MET A 66 -4.75 -8.18 -4.13
CA MET A 66 -4.25 -7.74 -2.83
C MET A 66 -5.37 -7.10 -2.02
N ARG A 67 -5.46 -7.44 -0.73
CA ARG A 67 -6.46 -6.87 0.18
C ARG A 67 -5.80 -6.17 1.36
N SER A 68 -5.03 -6.90 2.14
CA SER A 68 -4.40 -6.43 3.37
C SER A 68 -2.91 -6.08 3.23
N THR A 69 -2.32 -6.35 2.08
CA THR A 69 -0.91 -6.10 1.79
C THR A 69 -0.82 -4.86 0.90
N ALA A 70 0.09 -3.94 1.21
CA ALA A 70 0.29 -2.71 0.45
C ALA A 70 1.04 -2.98 -0.87
N GLY A 71 2.11 -3.76 -0.80
CA GLY A 71 2.93 -4.14 -1.95
C GLY A 71 3.56 -5.52 -1.78
N ARG A 72 4.28 -5.95 -2.80
CA ARG A 72 5.08 -7.17 -2.82
C ARG A 72 6.18 -7.06 -3.86
N ALA A 73 7.39 -7.44 -3.49
CA ALA A 73 8.50 -7.65 -4.42
C ALA A 73 8.73 -9.15 -4.64
N THR A 74 8.95 -9.55 -5.89
CA THR A 74 9.23 -10.93 -6.27
C THR A 74 10.60 -11.00 -6.94
N TRP A 75 11.50 -11.77 -6.36
CA TRP A 75 12.84 -12.05 -6.89
C TRP A 75 12.93 -13.56 -7.26
N PRO A 76 13.55 -13.93 -8.38
CA PRO A 76 14.38 -13.12 -9.29
C PRO A 76 13.63 -12.44 -10.43
N ASP A 77 12.29 -12.48 -10.46
CA ASP A 77 11.48 -11.96 -11.57
C ASP A 77 11.53 -10.42 -11.68
N ALA A 78 12.16 -9.75 -10.71
CA ALA A 78 12.24 -8.29 -10.63
C ALA A 78 10.87 -7.61 -10.76
N LEU A 79 9.82 -8.21 -10.16
CA LEU A 79 8.46 -7.74 -10.20
C LEU A 79 8.07 -7.05 -8.90
N VAL A 80 7.53 -5.82 -9.02
CA VAL A 80 6.87 -5.11 -7.93
C VAL A 80 5.36 -5.10 -8.18
N GLU A 81 4.61 -5.59 -7.22
CA GLU A 81 3.16 -5.54 -7.22
C GLU A 81 2.68 -4.53 -6.17
N VAL A 82 1.76 -3.66 -6.55
CA VAL A 82 1.21 -2.60 -5.69
C VAL A 82 -0.31 -2.78 -5.55
N ASN A 83 -0.81 -2.58 -4.34
CA ASN A 83 -2.25 -2.67 -4.09
C ASN A 83 -2.96 -1.42 -4.64
N PRO A 84 -3.89 -1.58 -5.59
CA PRO A 84 -4.57 -0.43 -6.19
C PRO A 84 -5.45 0.36 -5.21
N ALA A 85 -5.79 -0.20 -4.04
CA ALA A 85 -6.48 0.56 -3.00
C ALA A 85 -5.66 1.75 -2.47
N LEU A 86 -4.34 1.74 -2.64
CA LEU A 86 -3.47 2.85 -2.25
C LEU A 86 -3.77 4.13 -3.03
N GLN A 87 -4.25 4.04 -4.26
CA GLN A 87 -4.64 5.19 -5.07
C GLN A 87 -5.78 6.00 -4.44
N GLU A 88 -6.68 5.32 -3.73
CA GLU A 88 -7.79 5.96 -3.02
C GLU A 88 -7.35 6.53 -1.65
N ILE A 89 -6.22 6.07 -1.12
CA ILE A 89 -5.71 6.47 0.18
C ILE A 89 -4.79 7.70 0.04
N SER A 90 -3.71 7.57 -0.74
CA SER A 90 -2.72 8.62 -0.92
C SER A 90 -1.70 8.26 -2.00
N GLU A 91 -1.38 9.22 -2.85
CA GLU A 91 -0.30 9.10 -3.83
C GLU A 91 1.07 8.96 -3.14
N ILE A 92 1.27 9.66 -2.02
CA ILE A 92 2.49 9.57 -1.21
C ILE A 92 2.69 8.15 -0.68
N GLU A 93 1.63 7.51 -0.18
CA GLU A 93 1.72 6.13 0.31
C GLU A 93 1.91 5.12 -0.82
N THR A 94 1.40 5.42 -2.01
CA THR A 94 1.65 4.62 -3.22
C THR A 94 3.14 4.66 -3.60
N GLU A 95 3.72 5.86 -3.69
CA GLU A 95 5.15 6.05 -3.99
C GLU A 95 6.02 5.42 -2.90
N ARG A 96 5.70 5.64 -1.63
CA ARG A 96 6.42 5.02 -0.52
C ARG A 96 6.41 3.50 -0.57
N THR A 97 5.26 2.91 -0.92
CA THR A 97 5.13 1.45 -1.10
C THR A 97 5.98 0.97 -2.27
N LEU A 98 5.97 1.69 -3.40
CA LEU A 98 6.83 1.37 -4.52
C LEU A 98 8.32 1.34 -4.11
N LEU A 99 8.79 2.37 -3.41
CA LEU A 99 10.18 2.47 -2.96
C LEU A 99 10.54 1.37 -1.94
N HIS A 100 9.61 1.04 -1.03
CA HIS A 100 9.76 -0.06 -0.07
C HIS A 100 10.01 -1.40 -0.77
N GLU A 101 9.16 -1.71 -1.75
CA GLU A 101 9.27 -2.97 -2.51
C GLU A 101 10.48 -2.96 -3.45
N LEU A 102 10.81 -1.82 -4.05
CA LEU A 102 12.01 -1.67 -4.86
C LEU A 102 13.28 -1.87 -4.03
N ALA A 103 13.29 -1.44 -2.76
CA ALA A 103 14.40 -1.65 -1.85
C ALA A 103 14.68 -3.16 -1.61
N HIS A 104 13.65 -4.00 -1.62
CA HIS A 104 13.83 -5.45 -1.58
C HIS A 104 14.57 -5.96 -2.82
N LEU A 105 14.17 -5.53 -4.02
CA LEU A 105 14.82 -5.93 -5.26
C LEU A 105 16.28 -5.46 -5.32
N VAL A 106 16.53 -4.21 -4.93
CA VAL A 106 17.89 -3.64 -4.85
C VAL A 106 18.77 -4.43 -3.87
N ALA A 107 18.23 -4.78 -2.71
CA ALA A 107 18.95 -5.55 -1.70
C ALA A 107 19.31 -6.96 -2.22
N TYR A 108 18.36 -7.64 -2.86
CA TYR A 108 18.59 -8.97 -3.45
C TYR A 108 19.57 -8.92 -4.62
N GLU A 109 19.45 -7.94 -5.52
CA GLU A 109 20.38 -7.76 -6.64
C GLU A 109 21.82 -7.60 -6.15
N ARG A 110 22.04 -6.73 -5.14
CA ARG A 110 23.36 -6.51 -4.53
C ARG A 110 23.88 -7.71 -3.76
N ALA A 111 23.00 -8.50 -3.19
CA ALA A 111 23.38 -9.72 -2.46
C ALA A 111 23.77 -10.86 -3.40
N GLY A 112 23.27 -10.86 -4.64
CA GLY A 112 23.45 -11.96 -5.56
C GLY A 112 22.89 -13.27 -5.00
N ASN A 113 23.73 -14.31 -4.90
CA ASN A 113 23.31 -15.62 -4.39
C ASN A 113 23.35 -15.74 -2.84
N ARG A 114 23.72 -14.67 -2.13
CA ARG A 114 23.73 -14.70 -0.66
C ARG A 114 22.32 -14.63 -0.09
N ARG A 115 22.05 -15.47 0.89
CA ARG A 115 20.80 -15.38 1.65
C ARG A 115 20.84 -14.17 2.56
N ILE A 116 19.87 -13.26 2.42
CA ILE A 116 19.71 -12.07 3.24
C ILE A 116 18.37 -12.10 3.97
N GLN A 117 18.26 -11.32 5.05
CA GLN A 117 16.98 -11.14 5.74
C GLN A 117 16.14 -10.10 4.99
N PRO A 118 14.81 -10.31 4.84
CA PRO A 118 13.96 -9.40 4.07
C PRO A 118 14.06 -7.93 4.48
N HIS A 119 14.13 -7.63 5.77
CA HIS A 119 14.26 -6.25 6.29
C HIS A 119 15.56 -6.08 7.09
N GLY A 120 16.61 -6.79 6.66
CA GLY A 120 17.93 -6.74 7.25
C GLY A 120 18.73 -5.49 6.89
N PRO A 121 20.05 -5.49 7.21
CA PRO A 121 20.94 -4.36 6.94
C PRO A 121 20.99 -3.97 5.46
N GLU A 122 20.95 -4.97 4.55
CA GLU A 122 21.01 -4.77 3.10
C GLU A 122 19.77 -3.99 2.61
N TRP A 123 18.57 -4.38 3.07
CA TRP A 123 17.34 -3.69 2.75
C TRP A 123 17.33 -2.25 3.31
N ARG A 124 17.76 -2.06 4.56
CA ARG A 124 17.83 -0.73 5.18
C ARG A 124 18.77 0.20 4.41
N ARG A 125 19.91 -0.33 3.94
CA ARG A 125 20.83 0.43 3.08
C ARG A 125 20.17 0.81 1.76
N ALA A 126 19.46 -0.12 1.12
CA ALA A 126 18.72 0.16 -0.09
C ALA A 126 17.63 1.22 0.13
N CYS A 127 16.93 1.21 1.27
CA CYS A 127 15.99 2.26 1.64
C CYS A 127 16.66 3.65 1.73
N CYS A 128 17.84 3.72 2.37
CA CYS A 128 18.60 4.99 2.42
C CYS A 128 18.96 5.50 1.03
N ASP A 129 19.45 4.61 0.16
CA ASP A 129 19.88 4.95 -1.20
C ASP A 129 18.68 5.38 -2.08
N LEU A 130 17.50 4.86 -1.81
CA LEU A 130 16.24 5.25 -2.48
C LEU A 130 15.55 6.47 -1.87
N GLY A 131 16.17 7.11 -0.86
CA GLY A 131 15.65 8.33 -0.25
C GLY A 131 14.56 8.14 0.80
N ILE A 132 14.38 6.92 1.32
CA ILE A 132 13.44 6.58 2.39
C ILE A 132 14.16 6.05 3.65
N PRO A 133 15.10 6.80 4.24
CA PRO A 133 15.82 6.35 5.43
C PRO A 133 14.84 6.15 6.60
N GLY A 134 15.07 5.12 7.42
CA GLY A 134 14.20 4.83 8.57
C GLY A 134 12.85 4.22 8.22
N GLU A 135 12.70 3.70 6.99
CA GLU A 135 11.46 3.04 6.55
C GLU A 135 11.06 1.91 7.50
N ARG A 136 9.75 1.83 7.77
CA ARG A 136 9.18 0.81 8.67
C ARG A 136 8.99 -0.52 7.94
N VAL A 137 9.14 -1.62 8.67
CA VAL A 137 8.93 -2.97 8.15
C VAL A 137 7.46 -3.23 7.76
N GLY A 138 6.53 -2.60 8.47
CA GLY A 138 5.09 -2.75 8.25
C GLY A 138 4.42 -1.40 8.01
N HIS A 139 3.19 -1.46 7.49
CA HIS A 139 2.36 -0.29 7.25
C HIS A 139 1.19 -0.21 8.24
N SER A 140 0.72 1.01 8.52
CA SER A 140 -0.50 1.30 9.30
C SER A 140 -1.65 1.79 8.39
N LEU A 141 -1.63 1.40 7.12
CA LEU A 141 -2.63 1.84 6.13
C LEU A 141 -4.00 1.23 6.44
N PRO A 142 -5.10 1.93 6.16
CA PRO A 142 -6.46 1.47 6.40
C PRO A 142 -6.90 0.42 5.37
N LEU A 143 -6.04 -0.57 5.12
CA LEU A 143 -6.35 -1.72 4.28
C LEU A 143 -7.20 -2.74 5.07
N PRO A 144 -8.08 -3.49 4.40
CA PRO A 144 -8.87 -4.51 5.05
C PRO A 144 -8.00 -5.53 5.78
N ALA A 145 -8.24 -5.75 7.06
CA ALA A 145 -7.54 -6.78 7.81
C ALA A 145 -7.81 -8.16 7.20
N ARG A 146 -6.79 -9.01 7.17
CA ARG A 146 -6.97 -10.40 6.75
C ARG A 146 -7.79 -11.14 7.81
N ALA A 147 -9.06 -11.44 7.50
CA ALA A 147 -9.85 -12.32 8.33
C ALA A 147 -9.26 -13.75 8.26
N MET A 148 -8.53 -14.12 9.28
CA MET A 148 -8.11 -15.52 9.44
C MET A 148 -9.30 -16.34 9.94
N ARG A 149 -9.91 -17.13 9.07
CA ARG A 149 -10.81 -18.18 9.50
C ARG A 149 -9.98 -19.24 10.22
N ARG A 150 -10.05 -19.26 11.54
CA ARG A 150 -9.51 -20.38 12.31
C ARG A 150 -10.31 -21.63 11.93
N LYS A 151 -9.68 -22.59 11.28
CA LYS A 151 -10.29 -23.86 10.89
C LYS A 151 -10.56 -24.77 12.10
N TRP A 152 -9.85 -24.52 13.21
CA TRP A 152 -9.86 -25.34 14.40
C TRP A 152 -10.14 -24.49 15.62
N ARG A 153 -10.96 -25.00 16.52
CA ARG A 153 -11.13 -24.48 17.87
C ARG A 153 -10.44 -25.47 18.80
N TYR A 154 -9.54 -24.95 19.63
CA TYR A 154 -8.90 -25.74 20.66
C TYR A 154 -9.66 -25.54 21.93
N PHE A 155 -9.92 -26.68 22.64
CA PHE A 155 -10.57 -26.66 23.92
C PHE A 155 -9.57 -27.13 24.97
N CYS A 156 -9.54 -26.47 26.12
CA CYS A 156 -8.78 -26.95 27.26
C CYS A 156 -9.35 -28.28 27.74
N PRO A 157 -8.59 -29.37 27.84
CA PRO A 157 -9.09 -30.65 28.25
C PRO A 157 -9.56 -30.69 29.71
N GLY A 158 -9.16 -29.72 30.55
CA GLY A 158 -9.55 -29.65 31.96
C GLY A 158 -10.82 -28.85 32.22
N CYS A 159 -11.10 -27.77 31.45
CA CYS A 159 -12.23 -26.87 31.69
C CYS A 159 -13.12 -26.63 30.46
N TRP A 160 -12.81 -27.23 29.31
CA TRP A 160 -13.52 -27.09 28.03
C TRP A 160 -13.66 -25.65 27.51
N ALA A 161 -12.94 -24.70 28.08
CA ALA A 161 -12.87 -23.34 27.55
C ALA A 161 -12.18 -23.31 26.18
N VAL A 162 -12.66 -22.44 25.30
CA VAL A 162 -12.00 -22.19 24.01
C VAL A 162 -10.72 -21.41 24.26
N VAL A 163 -9.59 -21.89 23.74
CA VAL A 163 -8.26 -21.27 23.86
C VAL A 163 -7.90 -20.51 22.58
#